data_3c924a3b50a0be019804cf676a2ae99d
#
_entry.id   3c924a3b50a0be019804cf676a2ae99d
#
_cell.length_a   1.000
_cell.length_b   1.000
_cell.length_c   1.000
_cell.angle_alpha   90.00
_cell.angle_beta   90.00
_cell.angle_gamma   90.00
#
_symmetry.space_group_name_H-M   'P 1'
#
loop_
_entity.id
_entity.type
_entity.pdbx_description
1 polymer ?
#
loop_
_entity_poly.entity_id
_entity_poly.type
_entity_poly.pdbx_seq_one_letter_code
_entity_poly.pdbx_strand_id
1 'polypeptide(L)'
;RDGGSNAGCFLANMRDEKPRRENQYCPNITVFIQTSKHDPRRPYYSRGVSHSFTTATQDTRDLIDAAVRGLRAIWRDGYEYAKAGVMLGEFCGSEQQLNLFDESPPRPGSDKLMTVMDKLNSYQRGTLFIAGQGVNPAYQMKREMLSPRYLTRWEELPIVKMK
;
A
#
# COMPACT_ATOMS: atom_id res chain seq x y z
N ARG A 1 -6.46 -0.76 -22.78
CA ARG A 1 -6.19 0.61 -22.26
C ARG A 1 -6.53 0.78 -20.78
N ASP A 2 -7.05 -0.23 -20.09
CA ASP A 2 -7.57 -0.11 -18.72
C ASP A 2 -6.66 -0.67 -17.61
N GLY A 3 -5.43 -1.04 -17.94
CA GLY A 3 -4.46 -1.54 -16.94
C GLY A 3 -4.02 -0.50 -15.90
N GLY A 4 -4.20 0.79 -16.17
CA GLY A 4 -3.82 1.87 -15.24
C GLY A 4 -4.76 2.04 -14.05
N SER A 5 -6.04 1.76 -14.21
CA SER A 5 -7.06 1.91 -13.15
C SER A 5 -6.89 0.88 -12.02
N ASN A 6 -6.48 -0.34 -12.36
CA ASN A 6 -6.31 -1.41 -11.37
C ASN A 6 -5.03 -1.29 -10.55
N ALA A 7 -3.96 -0.73 -11.14
CA ALA A 7 -2.71 -0.47 -10.42
C ALA A 7 -2.89 0.61 -9.33
N GLY A 8 -3.72 1.63 -9.58
CA GLY A 8 -4.02 2.66 -8.60
C GLY A 8 -4.72 2.13 -7.35
N CYS A 9 -5.69 1.25 -7.51
CA CYS A 9 -6.39 0.60 -6.39
C CYS A 9 -5.44 -0.28 -5.55
N PHE A 10 -4.51 -0.95 -6.20
CA PHE A 10 -3.49 -1.77 -5.57
C PHE A 10 -2.54 -0.95 -4.70
N LEU A 11 -2.11 0.22 -5.19
CA LEU A 11 -1.20 1.12 -4.47
C LEU A 11 -1.86 1.86 -3.30
N ALA A 12 -3.17 2.08 -3.36
CA ALA A 12 -3.91 2.79 -2.31
C ALA A 12 -3.88 2.10 -0.93
N ASN A 13 -3.56 0.81 -0.89
CA ASN A 13 -3.50 0.03 0.34
C ASN A 13 -2.08 -0.14 0.92
N MET A 14 -1.05 0.40 0.28
CA MET A 14 0.32 0.38 0.83
C MET A 14 0.43 1.38 1.97
N ARG A 15 0.44 0.86 3.20
CA ARG A 15 0.67 1.64 4.42
C ARG A 15 2.05 1.35 4.99
N ASP A 16 3.01 2.18 4.61
CA ASP A 16 4.42 2.03 5.01
C ASP A 16 4.77 2.82 6.28
N GLU A 17 3.78 3.48 6.91
CA GLU A 17 4.00 4.29 8.11
C GLU A 17 4.50 3.46 9.31
N LYS A 18 4.00 2.22 9.45
CA LYS A 18 4.31 1.39 10.61
C LYS A 18 5.78 0.97 10.65
N PRO A 19 6.37 0.41 9.60
CA PRO A 19 7.80 0.11 9.56
C PRO A 19 8.69 1.33 9.84
N ARG A 20 8.34 2.50 9.29
CA ARG A 20 9.11 3.74 9.53
C ARG A 20 9.05 4.20 10.98
N ARG A 21 7.90 4.12 11.64
CA ARG A 21 7.77 4.44 13.06
C ARG A 21 8.63 3.55 13.96
N GLU A 22 8.82 2.31 13.55
CA GLU A 22 9.65 1.33 14.25
C GLU A 22 11.11 1.35 13.78
N ASN A 23 11.49 2.32 12.91
CA ASN A 23 12.81 2.43 12.30
C ASN A 23 13.28 1.14 11.62
N GLN A 24 12.35 0.48 10.93
CA GLN A 24 12.59 -0.78 10.22
C GLN A 24 12.71 -0.53 8.72
N TYR A 25 13.68 -1.18 8.11
CA TYR A 25 13.92 -1.18 6.68
C TYR A 25 13.41 -2.46 6.04
N CYS A 26 12.92 -2.36 4.83
CA CYS A 26 12.36 -3.48 4.08
C CYS A 26 13.33 -3.95 3.00
N PRO A 27 13.94 -5.14 3.13
CA PRO A 27 14.78 -5.72 2.08
C PRO A 27 13.99 -6.46 1.01
N ASN A 28 12.76 -6.93 1.31
CA ASN A 28 11.97 -7.75 0.40
C ASN A 28 10.53 -7.30 0.28
N ILE A 29 10.05 -7.25 -0.96
CA ILE A 29 8.65 -6.99 -1.28
C ILE A 29 8.08 -8.14 -2.12
N THR A 30 6.93 -8.65 -1.75
CA THR A 30 6.19 -9.65 -2.50
C THR A 30 4.86 -9.10 -2.97
N VAL A 31 4.63 -9.17 -4.27
CA VAL A 31 3.39 -8.75 -4.92
C VAL A 31 2.63 -9.99 -5.34
N PHE A 32 1.33 -10.03 -5.09
CA PHE A 32 0.49 -11.14 -5.49
C PHE A 32 -0.87 -10.68 -6.03
N ILE A 33 -1.40 -11.47 -6.95
CA ILE A 33 -2.76 -11.31 -7.50
C ILE A 33 -3.44 -12.67 -7.56
N GLN A 34 -4.76 -12.68 -7.39
CA GLN A 34 -5.55 -13.89 -7.36
C GLN A 34 -6.97 -13.63 -7.84
N THR A 35 -7.52 -14.54 -8.66
CA THR A 35 -8.94 -14.58 -9.00
C THR A 35 -9.75 -15.28 -7.89
N SER A 36 -11.07 -15.19 -7.94
CA SER A 36 -11.93 -15.89 -6.98
C SER A 36 -11.78 -17.41 -7.13
N LYS A 37 -11.61 -18.11 -6.01
CA LYS A 37 -11.64 -19.59 -5.97
C LYS A 37 -13.05 -20.15 -5.96
N HIS A 38 -14.06 -19.31 -5.65
CA HIS A 38 -15.43 -19.76 -5.40
C HIS A 38 -16.34 -19.65 -6.63
N ASP A 39 -15.84 -19.08 -7.72
CA ASP A 39 -16.62 -18.97 -8.96
C ASP A 39 -16.15 -20.03 -9.98
N PRO A 40 -16.89 -21.15 -10.14
CA PRO A 40 -16.53 -22.21 -11.07
C PRO A 40 -16.65 -21.81 -12.54
N ARG A 41 -17.28 -20.65 -12.83
CA ARG A 41 -17.48 -20.17 -14.21
C ARG A 41 -16.26 -19.42 -14.74
N ARG A 42 -15.29 -19.12 -13.87
CA ARG A 42 -14.12 -18.28 -14.22
C ARG A 42 -12.83 -19.06 -14.03
N PRO A 43 -11.86 -18.89 -14.92
CA PRO A 43 -10.57 -19.56 -14.79
C PRO A 43 -9.84 -19.07 -13.53
N TYR A 44 -9.36 -20.03 -12.74
CA TYR A 44 -8.55 -19.70 -11.57
C TYR A 44 -7.12 -19.29 -11.99
N TYR A 45 -6.68 -18.17 -11.50
CA TYR A 45 -5.33 -17.69 -11.67
C TYR A 45 -4.81 -17.11 -10.35
N SER A 46 -3.66 -17.56 -9.92
CA SER A 46 -2.96 -17.03 -8.74
C SER A 46 -1.48 -16.97 -9.03
N ARG A 47 -0.90 -15.82 -8.87
CA ARG A 47 0.54 -15.59 -9.04
C ARG A 47 1.07 -14.58 -8.03
N GLY A 48 2.30 -14.80 -7.61
CA GLY A 48 3.08 -13.87 -6.82
C GLY A 48 4.49 -13.76 -7.36
N VAL A 49 5.12 -12.63 -7.12
CA VAL A 49 6.53 -12.36 -7.43
C VAL A 49 7.14 -11.60 -6.27
N SER A 50 8.32 -12.02 -5.87
CA SER A 50 9.12 -11.34 -4.84
C SER A 50 10.26 -10.57 -5.50
N HIS A 51 10.57 -9.41 -4.95
CA HIS A 51 11.69 -8.58 -5.32
C HIS A 51 12.53 -8.26 -4.08
N SER A 52 13.82 -8.56 -4.14
CA SER A 52 14.78 -8.21 -3.11
C SER A 52 15.49 -6.92 -3.51
N PHE A 53 15.55 -5.97 -2.58
CA PHE A 53 16.31 -4.75 -2.78
C PHE A 53 17.77 -5.02 -2.43
N THR A 54 18.70 -4.48 -3.19
CA THR A 54 20.15 -4.56 -2.90
C THR A 54 20.45 -3.89 -1.57
N THR A 55 19.84 -2.71 -1.33
CA THR A 55 19.85 -2.02 -0.04
C THR A 55 18.44 -1.95 0.47
N ALA A 56 18.19 -2.41 1.72
CA ALA A 56 16.86 -2.34 2.29
C ALA A 56 16.38 -0.88 2.38
N THR A 57 15.12 -0.64 2.08
CA THR A 57 14.56 0.71 1.93
C THR A 57 13.37 0.98 2.84
N GLN A 58 13.19 2.25 3.21
CA GLN A 58 11.98 2.79 3.82
C GLN A 58 11.26 3.77 2.88
N ASP A 59 11.83 4.02 1.68
CA ASP A 59 11.27 4.97 0.73
C ASP A 59 10.05 4.37 0.03
N THR A 60 8.88 4.94 0.28
CA THR A 60 7.63 4.53 -0.34
C THR A 60 7.70 4.55 -1.87
N ARG A 61 8.49 5.43 -2.47
CA ARG A 61 8.64 5.51 -3.93
C ARG A 61 9.31 4.28 -4.49
N ASP A 62 10.38 3.80 -3.84
CA ASP A 62 11.11 2.61 -4.27
C ASP A 62 10.25 1.35 -4.08
N LEU A 63 9.49 1.28 -2.99
CA LEU A 63 8.53 0.20 -2.75
C LEU A 63 7.42 0.18 -3.81
N ILE A 64 6.89 1.34 -4.18
CA ILE A 64 5.86 1.46 -5.23
C ILE A 64 6.42 1.07 -6.59
N ASP A 65 7.61 1.54 -6.95
CA ASP A 65 8.25 1.19 -8.22
C ASP A 65 8.49 -0.32 -8.35
N ALA A 66 8.95 -0.96 -7.27
CA ALA A 66 9.12 -2.41 -7.23
C ALA A 66 7.77 -3.14 -7.31
N ALA A 67 6.74 -2.66 -6.59
CA ALA A 67 5.40 -3.23 -6.63
C ALA A 67 4.78 -3.15 -8.02
N VAL A 68 4.90 -2.01 -8.70
CA VAL A 68 4.37 -1.83 -10.07
C VAL A 68 5.10 -2.72 -11.07
N ARG A 69 6.43 -2.83 -10.96
CA ARG A 69 7.19 -3.76 -11.81
C ARG A 69 6.78 -5.21 -11.59
N GLY A 70 6.64 -5.61 -10.31
CA GLY A 70 6.19 -6.94 -9.95
C GLY A 70 4.79 -7.23 -10.47
N LEU A 71 3.85 -6.28 -10.30
CA LEU A 71 2.48 -6.42 -10.81
C LEU A 71 2.45 -6.59 -12.33
N ARG A 72 3.21 -5.79 -13.08
CA ARG A 72 3.29 -5.91 -14.54
C ARG A 72 3.81 -7.28 -15.00
N ALA A 73 4.73 -7.87 -14.25
CA ALA A 73 5.30 -9.18 -14.58
C ALA A 73 4.29 -10.34 -14.42
N ILE A 74 3.36 -10.23 -13.46
CA ILE A 74 2.37 -11.30 -13.18
C ILE A 74 0.99 -11.00 -13.74
N TRP A 75 0.74 -9.78 -14.22
CA TRP A 75 -0.54 -9.38 -14.78
C TRP A 75 -0.86 -10.13 -16.08
N ARG A 76 -2.10 -10.56 -16.20
CA ARG A 76 -2.66 -11.13 -17.44
C ARG A 76 -4.01 -10.51 -17.71
N ASP A 77 -4.21 -10.07 -18.95
CA ASP A 77 -5.50 -9.55 -19.39
C ASP A 77 -6.54 -10.68 -19.49
N GLY A 78 -7.81 -10.30 -19.37
CA GLY A 78 -8.92 -11.26 -19.47
C GLY A 78 -9.26 -12.00 -18.17
N TYR A 79 -8.55 -11.77 -17.07
CA TYR A 79 -8.86 -12.31 -15.75
C TYR A 79 -9.54 -11.26 -14.87
N GLU A 80 -10.56 -11.67 -14.12
CA GLU A 80 -11.17 -10.84 -13.10
C GLU A 80 -10.53 -11.13 -11.74
N TYR A 81 -9.65 -10.24 -11.32
CA TYR A 81 -8.93 -10.37 -10.06
C TYR A 81 -9.82 -10.00 -8.88
N ALA A 82 -9.95 -10.93 -7.93
CA ALA A 82 -10.70 -10.75 -6.70
C ALA A 82 -9.81 -10.25 -5.55
N LYS A 83 -8.51 -10.56 -5.61
CA LYS A 83 -7.56 -10.20 -4.56
C LYS A 83 -6.23 -9.81 -5.17
N ALA A 84 -5.69 -8.70 -4.69
CA ALA A 84 -4.34 -8.25 -4.96
C ALA A 84 -3.74 -7.70 -3.67
N GLY A 85 -2.44 -7.84 -3.49
CA GLY A 85 -1.78 -7.35 -2.30
C GLY A 85 -0.28 -7.27 -2.44
N VAL A 86 0.30 -6.55 -1.49
CA VAL A 86 1.74 -6.44 -1.26
C VAL A 86 2.03 -6.93 0.14
N MET A 87 3.08 -7.71 0.27
CA MET A 87 3.67 -8.08 1.55
C MET A 87 5.07 -7.52 1.60
N LEU A 88 5.38 -6.79 2.66
CA LEU A 88 6.72 -6.37 3.01
C LEU A 88 7.25 -7.39 4.02
N GLY A 89 8.47 -7.86 3.85
CA GLY A 89 9.01 -8.93 4.67
C GLY A 89 10.47 -8.73 5.03
N GLU A 90 10.91 -9.54 5.98
CA GLU A 90 12.30 -9.59 6.45
C GLU A 90 12.83 -8.23 6.96
N PHE A 91 11.99 -7.51 7.69
CA PHE A 91 12.37 -6.21 8.23
C PHE A 91 13.67 -6.28 9.04
N CYS A 92 14.57 -5.35 8.78
CA CYS A 92 15.82 -5.18 9.51
C CYS A 92 15.87 -3.81 10.19
N GLY A 93 16.68 -3.73 11.26
CA GLY A 93 16.90 -2.46 11.96
C GLY A 93 17.81 -1.50 11.18
N SER A 94 18.08 -0.35 11.78
CA SER A 94 18.90 0.72 11.18
C SER A 94 20.38 0.33 10.95
N GLU A 95 20.85 -0.74 11.59
CA GLU A 95 22.20 -1.27 11.39
C GLU A 95 22.25 -2.09 10.11
N GLN A 96 22.18 -1.41 8.97
CA GLN A 96 22.39 -2.05 7.69
C GLN A 96 23.89 -2.07 7.38
N GLN A 97 24.40 -3.25 7.06
CA GLN A 97 25.68 -3.36 6.41
C GLN A 97 25.52 -2.81 4.99
N LEU A 98 25.97 -1.58 4.78
CA LEU A 98 26.05 -1.01 3.44
C LEU A 98 26.97 -1.89 2.60
N ASN A 99 26.48 -2.39 1.49
CA ASN A 99 27.28 -3.14 0.56
C ASN A 99 28.31 -2.19 -0.06
N LEU A 100 29.59 -2.50 0.04
CA LEU A 100 30.67 -1.67 -0.51
C LEU A 100 30.56 -1.47 -2.04
N PHE A 101 29.76 -2.31 -2.69
CA PHE A 101 29.56 -2.33 -4.14
C PHE A 101 28.15 -1.91 -4.55
N ASP A 102 27.42 -1.18 -3.68
CA ASP A 102 26.07 -0.70 -4.03
C ASP A 102 26.12 0.32 -5.17
N GLU A 103 25.60 -0.10 -6.32
CA GLU A 103 25.44 0.76 -7.50
C GLU A 103 24.29 1.78 -7.34
N SER A 104 23.47 1.62 -6.30
CA SER A 104 22.28 2.45 -6.06
C SER A 104 22.26 2.99 -4.63
N PRO A 105 22.96 4.08 -4.35
CA PRO A 105 22.90 4.69 -3.02
C PRO A 105 21.47 5.17 -2.71
N PRO A 106 21.06 5.19 -1.43
CA PRO A 106 19.80 5.75 -1.01
C PRO A 106 19.60 7.16 -1.54
N ARG A 107 18.38 7.49 -1.98
CA ARG A 107 18.09 8.82 -2.52
C ARG A 107 18.38 9.91 -1.48
N PRO A 108 19.17 10.94 -1.82
CA PRO A 108 19.49 11.99 -0.85
C PRO A 108 18.20 12.68 -0.36
N GLY A 109 18.08 12.84 0.96
CA GLY A 109 16.91 13.48 1.58
C GLY A 109 15.64 12.65 1.64
N SER A 110 15.69 11.36 1.29
CA SER A 110 14.54 10.45 1.35
C SER A 110 13.93 10.38 2.75
N ASP A 111 14.74 10.21 3.79
CA ASP A 111 14.26 10.12 5.18
C ASP A 111 13.53 11.37 5.63
N LYS A 112 14.04 12.55 5.26
CA LYS A 112 13.39 13.83 5.57
C LYS A 112 12.05 13.96 4.87
N LEU A 113 11.97 13.56 3.60
CA LEU A 113 10.73 13.57 2.82
C LEU A 113 9.69 12.62 3.43
N MET A 114 10.08 11.38 3.74
CA MET A 114 9.18 10.40 4.35
C MET A 114 8.68 10.87 5.72
N THR A 115 9.56 11.46 6.54
CA THR A 115 9.18 12.04 7.84
C THR A 115 8.14 13.15 7.70
N VAL A 116 8.32 14.04 6.71
CA VAL A 116 7.34 15.12 6.45
C VAL A 116 6.00 14.55 5.96
N MET A 117 6.03 13.57 5.06
CA MET A 117 4.82 12.89 4.59
C MET A 117 4.06 12.23 5.74
N ASP A 118 4.74 11.48 6.59
CA ASP A 118 4.13 10.81 7.74
C ASP A 118 3.56 11.81 8.73
N LYS A 119 4.27 12.91 8.99
CA LYS A 119 3.79 13.99 9.87
C LYS A 119 2.52 14.64 9.34
N LEU A 120 2.45 14.97 8.06
CA LEU A 120 1.26 15.57 7.45
C LEU A 120 0.08 14.59 7.45
N ASN A 121 0.30 13.33 7.13
CA ASN A 121 -0.73 12.30 7.14
C ASN A 121 -1.19 11.88 8.54
N SER A 122 -0.38 12.16 9.58
CA SER A 122 -0.78 11.91 10.98
C SER A 122 -1.83 12.90 11.48
N TYR A 123 -1.82 14.15 11.00
CA TYR A 123 -2.83 15.15 11.34
C TYR A 123 -4.17 14.84 10.68
N GLN A 124 -4.14 14.56 9.39
CA GLN A 124 -5.33 14.20 8.63
C GLN A 124 -4.95 13.15 7.58
N ARG A 125 -5.57 11.98 7.68
CA ARG A 125 -5.29 10.87 6.76
C ARG A 125 -5.58 11.25 5.32
N GLY A 126 -4.62 11.01 4.42
CA GLY A 126 -4.76 11.27 2.99
C GLY A 126 -4.52 12.72 2.59
N THR A 127 -3.88 13.53 3.46
CA THR A 127 -3.45 14.90 3.12
C THR A 127 -2.42 14.87 1.99
N LEU A 128 -1.46 13.96 2.06
CA LEU A 128 -0.49 13.70 1.00
C LEU A 128 -0.59 12.26 0.54
N PHE A 129 -0.64 12.06 -0.78
CA PHE A 129 -0.61 10.76 -1.42
C PHE A 129 0.22 10.81 -2.70
N ILE A 130 0.70 9.66 -3.12
CA ILE A 130 1.49 9.54 -4.35
C ILE A 130 0.54 9.52 -5.55
N ALA A 131 0.76 10.40 -6.51
CA ALA A 131 -0.12 10.59 -7.68
C ALA A 131 -0.42 9.29 -8.46
N GLY A 132 0.48 8.31 -8.41
CA GLY A 132 0.27 6.98 -8.98
C GLY A 132 -0.92 6.21 -8.38
N GLN A 133 -1.45 6.62 -7.22
CA GLN A 133 -2.66 6.04 -6.63
C GLN A 133 -3.96 6.51 -7.33
N GLY A 134 -3.87 7.54 -8.17
CA GLY A 134 -5.02 8.18 -8.81
C GLY A 134 -5.71 9.20 -7.89
N VAL A 135 -6.25 10.25 -8.48
CA VAL A 135 -6.89 11.37 -7.75
C VAL A 135 -8.33 11.00 -7.33
N ASN A 136 -9.01 10.21 -8.14
CA ASN A 136 -10.36 9.71 -7.85
C ASN A 136 -10.36 8.19 -7.96
N PRO A 137 -10.21 7.45 -6.86
CA PRO A 137 -10.33 6.01 -6.92
C PRO A 137 -11.75 5.64 -7.35
N ALA A 138 -11.87 4.98 -8.50
CA ALA A 138 -13.14 4.47 -9.02
C ALA A 138 -13.80 3.44 -8.08
N TYR A 139 -13.02 2.94 -7.12
CA TYR A 139 -13.44 1.99 -6.09
C TYR A 139 -13.48 2.65 -4.73
N GLN A 140 -14.59 3.29 -4.42
CA GLN A 140 -14.91 3.57 -3.02
C GLN A 140 -15.64 2.36 -2.45
N MET A 141 -15.21 1.92 -1.27
CA MET A 141 -15.97 0.91 -0.52
C MET A 141 -17.39 1.47 -0.28
N LYS A 142 -18.43 0.78 -0.74
CA LYS A 142 -19.81 1.12 -0.43
C LYS A 142 -20.00 1.06 1.08
N ARG A 143 -20.24 2.20 1.70
CA ARG A 143 -20.44 2.35 3.14
C ARG A 143 -21.83 2.94 3.38
N GLU A 144 -22.85 2.27 2.88
CA GLU A 144 -24.24 2.77 2.94
C GLU A 144 -24.92 2.48 4.28
N MET A 145 -24.37 1.50 5.04
CA MET A 145 -24.94 1.09 6.35
C MET A 145 -23.84 1.13 7.42
N LEU A 146 -23.43 2.32 7.81
CA LEU A 146 -22.52 2.52 8.93
C LEU A 146 -23.34 2.64 10.22
N SER A 147 -22.95 1.88 11.24
CA SER A 147 -23.45 2.10 12.60
C SER A 147 -22.98 3.46 13.13
N PRO A 148 -23.77 4.14 13.96
CA PRO A 148 -23.37 5.38 14.60
C PRO A 148 -22.07 5.21 15.41
N ARG A 149 -21.25 6.25 15.43
CA ARG A 149 -19.91 6.24 16.05
C ARG A 149 -19.97 6.83 17.46
N TYR A 150 -20.78 6.29 18.32
CA TYR A 150 -21.03 6.79 19.67
C TYR A 150 -19.79 7.03 20.53
N LEU A 151 -18.67 6.31 20.25
CA LEU A 151 -17.44 6.43 21.03
C LEU A 151 -16.45 7.44 20.47
N THR A 152 -16.66 7.93 19.24
CA THR A 152 -15.69 8.76 18.53
C THR A 152 -16.25 10.06 17.96
N ARG A 153 -17.57 10.22 17.98
CA ARG A 153 -18.26 11.43 17.50
C ARG A 153 -19.37 11.83 18.45
N TRP A 154 -19.23 13.00 19.04
CA TRP A 154 -20.22 13.57 19.97
C TRP A 154 -21.55 13.88 19.29
N GLU A 155 -21.53 14.29 18.02
CA GLU A 155 -22.72 14.65 17.27
C GLU A 155 -23.63 13.45 16.98
N GLU A 156 -23.10 12.24 17.04
CA GLU A 156 -23.83 11.00 16.79
C GLU A 156 -24.42 10.37 18.07
N LEU A 157 -24.23 11.01 19.26
CA LEU A 157 -24.80 10.54 20.50
C LEU A 157 -26.34 10.69 20.50
N PRO A 158 -27.07 9.69 21.01
CA PRO A 158 -28.53 9.78 21.13
C PRO A 158 -28.92 10.89 22.08
N ILE A 159 -29.80 11.79 21.62
CA ILE A 159 -30.33 12.89 22.43
C ILE A 159 -31.49 12.36 23.24
N VAL A 160 -31.37 12.34 24.57
CA VAL A 160 -32.45 12.02 25.49
C VAL A 160 -33.33 13.26 25.66
N LYS A 161 -34.59 13.18 25.25
CA LYS A 161 -35.60 14.22 25.55
C LYS A 161 -36.28 13.83 26.86
N MET A 162 -36.08 14.62 27.89
CA MET A 162 -36.88 14.51 29.10
C MET A 162 -38.27 15.09 28.79
N LYS A 163 -39.34 14.35 29.10
CA LYS A 163 -40.72 14.80 29.11
C LYS A 163 -41.05 15.54 30.38
#